data_4fc68717480dc55df3e64e8a9d776425
#
_entry.id   4fc68717480dc55df3e64e8a9d776425
#
_cell.length_a   1.000
_cell.length_b   1.000
_cell.length_c   1.000
_cell.angle_alpha   90.00
_cell.angle_beta   90.00
_cell.angle_gamma   90.00
#
_symmetry.space_group_name_H-M   'P 1'
#
loop_
_entity.id
_entity.type
_entity.pdbx_description
1 polymer ?
#
loop_
_entity_poly.entity_id
_entity_poly.type
_entity_poly.pdbx_seq_one_letter_code
_entity_poly.pdbx_strand_id
1 'polypeptide(L)'
;MNIRFYNAKILTMEEEKQYRIAEGELWVKGNTICYIGDGSDVATVCQGDEVILWDREIDAEGNLLMPGFKNAHTHTAMTFLRSYADDLPLQSWLTEQVFPREDQLVEDDIYWLDILGIMEYLTSGITSNFDMYFFPPKNAQASIDCGFRTVQTSGLNNFGGSVQELEENYLKVNDMGELASFIIGFHAEYTTSRELMEGVAALAQKYHSPVFLHNAETALEVKECKDRWGMTPTQLTDELGMYAYGGGGYHCVHMEEKDFEIFRKRGLTAVTNPASNLKLASGIAPVKRFLDEGIALAIGTDGPASNNCLDMFREMFLTTALAKVRENDAACVPAEEVLYMATTEGARCMGLSDCDRLAVGKKADLIMIDLCQPNMQPENNILKNIVYSGSKQNVAMTMVNGRILYERGVFDIGFDPKEVYAKANAVIRRMK
;
A
#
# COMPACT_ATOMS: atom_id res chain seq x y z
N MET A 1 -0.13 -0.16 -25.05
CA MET A 1 0.14 -1.53 -25.55
C MET A 1 -1.16 -2.33 -25.50
N ASN A 2 -1.45 -3.19 -26.49
CA ASN A 2 -2.61 -4.07 -26.47
C ASN A 2 -2.13 -5.48 -26.14
N ILE A 3 -2.60 -6.03 -25.04
CA ILE A 3 -2.14 -7.32 -24.52
C ILE A 3 -3.35 -8.25 -24.35
N ARG A 4 -3.21 -9.47 -24.84
CA ARG A 4 -4.16 -10.55 -24.61
C ARG A 4 -3.54 -11.59 -23.69
N PHE A 5 -4.16 -11.83 -22.55
CA PHE A 5 -3.88 -12.99 -21.72
C PHE A 5 -4.91 -14.07 -22.01
N TYR A 6 -4.46 -15.28 -22.31
CA TYR A 6 -5.32 -16.43 -22.55
C TYR A 6 -4.88 -17.63 -21.70
N ASN A 7 -5.73 -18.66 -21.62
CA ASN A 7 -5.49 -19.83 -20.77
C ASN A 7 -5.19 -19.44 -19.31
N ALA A 8 -5.97 -18.49 -18.76
CA ALA A 8 -5.77 -17.93 -17.43
C ALA A 8 -6.86 -18.39 -16.46
N LYS A 9 -6.50 -18.56 -15.20
CA LYS A 9 -7.43 -18.46 -14.07
C LYS A 9 -7.54 -16.99 -13.69
N ILE A 10 -8.73 -16.48 -13.45
CA ILE A 10 -8.97 -15.05 -13.21
C ILE A 10 -9.75 -14.87 -11.91
N LEU A 11 -9.17 -14.14 -10.98
CA LEU A 11 -9.79 -13.70 -9.74
C LEU A 11 -10.06 -12.19 -9.86
N THR A 12 -11.30 -11.80 -10.05
CA THR A 12 -11.67 -10.40 -10.32
C THR A 12 -11.70 -9.52 -9.08
N MET A 13 -11.94 -10.09 -7.91
CA MET A 13 -12.22 -9.38 -6.66
C MET A 13 -13.47 -8.47 -6.75
N GLU A 14 -14.41 -8.77 -7.67
CA GLU A 14 -15.57 -7.93 -7.95
C GLU A 14 -16.72 -8.13 -6.94
N GLU A 15 -16.92 -9.35 -6.46
CA GLU A 15 -17.97 -9.69 -5.51
C GLU A 15 -17.41 -9.73 -4.09
N GLU A 16 -17.93 -8.90 -3.21
CA GLU A 16 -17.56 -8.95 -1.79
C GLU A 16 -17.89 -10.33 -1.19
N LYS A 17 -16.86 -11.01 -0.65
CA LYS A 17 -16.95 -12.26 0.12
C LYS A 17 -17.37 -13.53 -0.64
N GLN A 18 -17.54 -13.48 -1.96
CA GLN A 18 -17.83 -14.65 -2.79
C GLN A 18 -16.89 -14.72 -4.00
N TYR A 19 -15.58 -14.65 -3.75
CA TYR A 19 -14.60 -14.64 -4.81
C TYR A 19 -14.56 -15.97 -5.56
N ARG A 20 -14.92 -15.92 -6.84
CA ARG A 20 -14.84 -17.08 -7.75
C ARG A 20 -13.68 -16.89 -8.69
N ILE A 21 -12.98 -17.98 -8.96
CA ILE A 21 -11.97 -18.03 -9.99
C ILE A 21 -12.66 -18.54 -11.26
N ALA A 22 -12.61 -17.74 -12.32
CA ALA A 22 -13.05 -18.11 -13.65
C ALA A 22 -11.86 -18.55 -14.49
N GLU A 23 -12.08 -19.45 -15.46
CA GLU A 23 -11.09 -19.76 -16.49
C GLU A 23 -11.43 -18.98 -17.75
N GLY A 24 -10.41 -18.43 -18.45
CA GLY A 24 -10.66 -17.66 -19.64
C GLY A 24 -9.54 -16.73 -20.05
N GLU A 25 -9.92 -15.57 -20.54
CA GLU A 25 -9.06 -14.55 -21.11
C GLU A 25 -9.30 -13.19 -20.45
N LEU A 26 -8.23 -12.39 -20.37
CA LEU A 26 -8.27 -10.98 -20.00
C LEU A 26 -7.52 -10.18 -21.06
N TRP A 27 -8.17 -9.12 -21.56
CA TRP A 27 -7.56 -8.28 -22.59
C TRP A 27 -7.39 -6.85 -22.09
N VAL A 28 -6.23 -6.28 -22.40
CA VAL A 28 -5.86 -4.90 -22.09
C VAL A 28 -5.70 -4.12 -23.39
N LYS A 29 -6.38 -2.98 -23.50
CA LYS A 29 -6.20 -2.00 -24.59
C LYS A 29 -5.65 -0.70 -24.01
N GLY A 30 -4.41 -0.36 -24.37
CA GLY A 30 -3.71 0.77 -23.75
C GLY A 30 -3.43 0.53 -22.26
N ASN A 31 -4.12 1.22 -21.39
CA ASN A 31 -4.01 1.07 -19.94
C ASN A 31 -5.27 0.52 -19.26
N THR A 32 -6.25 0.06 -20.04
CA THR A 32 -7.59 -0.31 -19.56
C THR A 32 -7.92 -1.74 -19.90
N ILE A 33 -8.54 -2.47 -18.98
CA ILE A 33 -9.11 -3.78 -19.20
C ILE A 33 -10.31 -3.62 -20.11
N CYS A 34 -10.30 -4.26 -21.30
CA CYS A 34 -11.39 -4.16 -22.26
C CYS A 34 -12.22 -5.44 -22.40
N TYR A 35 -11.74 -6.57 -21.89
CA TYR A 35 -12.46 -7.84 -21.88
C TYR A 35 -12.04 -8.74 -20.74
N ILE A 36 -13.02 -9.46 -20.17
CA ILE A 36 -12.81 -10.60 -19.26
C ILE A 36 -13.90 -11.62 -19.64
N GLY A 37 -13.52 -12.82 -20.04
CA GLY A 37 -14.47 -13.87 -20.43
C GLY A 37 -13.78 -15.12 -20.95
N ASP A 38 -14.56 -16.03 -21.55
CA ASP A 38 -14.09 -17.33 -22.07
C ASP A 38 -13.54 -17.29 -23.50
N GLY A 39 -13.46 -16.11 -24.10
CA GLY A 39 -13.02 -15.92 -25.48
C GLY A 39 -14.10 -16.19 -26.56
N SER A 40 -15.32 -16.60 -26.18
CA SER A 40 -16.40 -16.90 -27.13
C SER A 40 -17.14 -15.65 -27.64
N ASP A 41 -17.16 -14.56 -26.87
CA ASP A 41 -17.91 -13.34 -27.19
C ASP A 41 -17.06 -12.22 -27.81
N VAL A 42 -16.10 -12.60 -28.65
CA VAL A 42 -15.17 -11.65 -29.32
C VAL A 42 -15.92 -10.59 -30.16
N ALA A 43 -17.07 -10.93 -30.71
CA ALA A 43 -17.89 -10.03 -31.53
C ALA A 43 -18.48 -8.83 -30.71
N THR A 44 -18.65 -8.97 -29.39
CA THR A 44 -19.24 -7.94 -28.53
C THR A 44 -18.20 -6.90 -28.09
N VAL A 45 -16.91 -7.25 -28.07
CA VAL A 45 -15.81 -6.39 -27.61
C VAL A 45 -15.33 -5.45 -28.70
N CYS A 46 -15.41 -5.90 -29.95
CA CYS A 46 -15.15 -5.06 -31.11
C CYS A 46 -16.45 -4.31 -31.47
N GLN A 47 -16.65 -3.11 -30.91
CA GLN A 47 -17.72 -2.21 -31.40
C GLN A 47 -17.39 -1.81 -32.86
N GLY A 48 -17.98 -2.54 -33.84
CA GLY A 48 -17.72 -2.39 -35.25
C GLY A 48 -16.63 -3.34 -35.75
N ASP A 49 -16.25 -3.21 -37.04
CA ASP A 49 -15.25 -4.05 -37.74
C ASP A 49 -13.80 -3.82 -37.29
N GLU A 50 -13.57 -3.25 -36.05
CA GLU A 50 -12.23 -2.96 -35.57
C GLU A 50 -11.60 -4.22 -34.97
N VAL A 51 -10.74 -4.88 -35.72
CA VAL A 51 -9.89 -5.98 -35.23
C VAL A 51 -8.82 -5.41 -34.29
N ILE A 52 -8.82 -5.86 -33.02
CA ILE A 52 -7.73 -5.49 -32.10
C ILE A 52 -6.44 -6.16 -32.59
N LEU A 53 -5.44 -5.35 -32.91
CA LEU A 53 -4.10 -5.84 -33.17
C LEU A 53 -3.36 -5.97 -31.82
N TRP A 54 -2.91 -7.18 -31.51
CA TRP A 54 -2.17 -7.46 -30.29
C TRP A 54 -0.69 -7.11 -30.46
N ASP A 55 -0.16 -6.27 -29.56
CA ASP A 55 1.27 -6.06 -29.44
C ASP A 55 1.94 -7.27 -28.78
N ARG A 56 1.18 -7.97 -27.89
CA ARG A 56 1.63 -9.16 -27.19
C ARG A 56 0.46 -10.09 -26.87
N GLU A 57 0.63 -11.38 -27.12
CA GLU A 57 -0.24 -12.44 -26.63
C GLU A 57 0.53 -13.28 -25.62
N ILE A 58 -0.05 -13.49 -24.44
CA ILE A 58 0.57 -14.17 -23.30
C ILE A 58 -0.28 -15.38 -22.95
N ASP A 59 0.29 -16.58 -23.10
CA ASP A 59 -0.27 -17.79 -22.52
C ASP A 59 -0.01 -17.76 -21.01
N ALA A 60 -1.07 -17.68 -20.22
CA ALA A 60 -0.97 -17.71 -18.77
C ALA A 60 -0.69 -19.12 -18.23
N GLU A 61 -0.70 -20.15 -19.06
CA GLU A 61 -0.37 -21.55 -18.69
C GLU A 61 -1.20 -22.05 -17.49
N GLY A 62 -2.44 -21.58 -17.34
CA GLY A 62 -3.31 -21.90 -16.19
C GLY A 62 -2.96 -21.15 -14.91
N ASN A 63 -2.04 -20.19 -14.95
CA ASN A 63 -1.70 -19.33 -13.81
C ASN A 63 -2.82 -18.33 -13.50
N LEU A 64 -2.76 -17.73 -12.29
CA LEU A 64 -3.78 -16.83 -11.81
C LEU A 64 -3.47 -15.37 -12.17
N LEU A 65 -4.42 -14.70 -12.82
CA LEU A 65 -4.49 -13.25 -12.92
C LEU A 65 -5.38 -12.69 -11.81
N MET A 66 -4.91 -11.69 -11.08
CA MET A 66 -5.68 -11.00 -10.03
C MET A 66 -5.27 -9.53 -9.93
N PRO A 67 -6.06 -8.67 -9.25
CA PRO A 67 -5.64 -7.30 -8.97
C PRO A 67 -4.30 -7.30 -8.25
N GLY A 68 -3.42 -6.36 -8.59
CA GLY A 68 -2.17 -6.18 -7.87
C GLY A 68 -2.40 -5.74 -6.43
N PHE A 69 -1.51 -6.12 -5.52
CA PHE A 69 -1.57 -5.71 -4.14
C PHE A 69 -1.39 -4.20 -3.99
N LYS A 70 -2.02 -3.64 -2.97
CA LYS A 70 -1.99 -2.23 -2.60
C LYS A 70 -1.32 -2.08 -1.25
N ASN A 71 -0.16 -1.46 -1.23
CA ASN A 71 0.57 -1.17 0.00
C ASN A 71 0.04 0.12 0.62
N ALA A 72 -0.93 -0.01 1.52
CA ALA A 72 -1.71 1.11 2.04
C ALA A 72 -0.98 2.00 3.05
N HIS A 73 0.27 1.68 3.40
CA HIS A 73 1.16 2.52 4.19
C HIS A 73 2.61 2.06 4.07
N THR A 74 3.49 3.02 3.79
CA THR A 74 4.93 2.77 3.72
C THR A 74 5.75 4.06 3.85
N HIS A 75 7.10 3.88 3.98
CA HIS A 75 8.13 4.89 3.89
C HIS A 75 9.19 4.38 2.91
N THR A 76 8.90 4.44 1.60
CA THR A 76 9.64 3.71 0.57
C THR A 76 11.14 4.00 0.59
N ALA A 77 11.53 5.27 0.65
CA ALA A 77 12.95 5.65 0.61
C ALA A 77 13.73 5.23 1.87
N MET A 78 13.09 4.75 2.95
CA MET A 78 13.79 4.14 4.09
C MET A 78 14.55 2.85 3.75
N THR A 79 14.61 2.45 2.48
CA THR A 79 15.45 1.32 2.03
C THR A 79 16.91 1.44 2.48
N PHE A 80 17.43 2.65 2.69
CA PHE A 80 18.79 2.87 3.19
C PHE A 80 19.00 2.49 4.67
N LEU A 81 17.93 2.41 5.45
CA LEU A 81 17.95 2.02 6.86
C LEU A 81 17.68 0.53 7.09
N ARG A 82 17.46 -0.23 6.02
CA ARG A 82 17.23 -1.67 6.13
C ARG A 82 18.36 -2.36 6.87
N SER A 83 18.05 -3.05 7.95
CA SER A 83 19.01 -3.75 8.82
C SER A 83 20.12 -2.86 9.39
N TYR A 84 19.86 -1.55 9.52
CA TYR A 84 20.82 -0.60 10.07
C TYR A 84 20.77 -0.53 11.61
N ALA A 85 19.56 -0.51 12.17
CA ALA A 85 19.35 -0.27 13.59
C ALA A 85 18.24 -1.17 14.15
N ASP A 86 18.33 -2.47 13.88
CA ASP A 86 17.39 -3.46 14.38
C ASP A 86 17.56 -3.66 15.91
N ASP A 87 16.55 -4.28 16.54
CA ASP A 87 16.57 -4.72 17.95
C ASP A 87 16.63 -3.57 18.98
N LEU A 88 16.00 -2.42 18.68
CA LEU A 88 15.90 -1.27 19.58
C LEU A 88 14.42 -0.93 19.87
N PRO A 89 14.11 -0.41 21.09
CA PRO A 89 12.81 0.18 21.39
C PRO A 89 12.50 1.36 20.45
N LEU A 90 11.21 1.54 20.07
CA LEU A 90 10.76 2.53 19.10
C LEU A 90 11.33 3.93 19.34
N GLN A 91 11.28 4.44 20.57
CA GLN A 91 11.75 5.81 20.86
C GLN A 91 13.26 5.97 20.64
N SER A 92 14.07 5.05 21.19
CA SER A 92 15.54 5.06 20.96
C SER A 92 15.85 4.83 19.49
N TRP A 93 15.11 3.94 18.82
CA TRP A 93 15.24 3.69 17.40
C TRP A 93 15.04 4.96 16.58
N LEU A 94 13.95 5.70 16.80
CA LEU A 94 13.66 6.95 16.10
C LEU A 94 14.70 8.02 16.40
N THR A 95 14.92 8.35 17.71
CA THR A 95 15.67 9.54 18.09
C THR A 95 17.19 9.39 17.98
N GLU A 96 17.71 8.17 18.19
CA GLU A 96 19.17 7.93 18.23
C GLU A 96 19.70 7.40 16.89
N GLN A 97 18.86 6.74 16.07
CA GLN A 97 19.31 6.06 14.87
C GLN A 97 18.66 6.61 13.58
N VAL A 98 17.33 6.73 13.53
CA VAL A 98 16.61 7.08 12.30
C VAL A 98 16.78 8.57 12.00
N PHE A 99 16.32 9.45 12.86
CA PHE A 99 16.32 10.91 12.62
C PHE A 99 17.72 11.47 12.30
N PRO A 100 18.81 11.10 13.01
CA PRO A 100 20.15 11.59 12.67
C PRO A 100 20.66 11.14 11.29
N ARG A 101 20.12 10.06 10.75
CA ARG A 101 20.44 9.60 9.40
C ARG A 101 19.56 10.28 8.35
N GLU A 102 18.30 10.44 8.65
CA GLU A 102 17.35 11.13 7.77
C GLU A 102 17.74 12.60 7.54
N ASP A 103 18.29 13.28 8.55
CA ASP A 103 18.81 14.66 8.47
C ASP A 103 19.93 14.82 7.43
N GLN A 104 20.56 13.72 6.98
CA GLN A 104 21.64 13.72 5.98
C GLN A 104 21.14 13.48 4.56
N LEU A 105 19.83 13.18 4.39
CA LEU A 105 19.25 12.91 3.08
C LEU A 105 19.10 14.17 2.24
N VAL A 106 19.29 14.02 0.95
CA VAL A 106 18.99 15.04 -0.07
C VAL A 106 18.01 14.48 -1.10
N GLU A 107 17.36 15.34 -1.87
CA GLU A 107 16.33 14.94 -2.84
C GLU A 107 16.79 13.82 -3.81
N ASP A 108 18.03 13.86 -4.27
CA ASP A 108 18.57 12.84 -5.17
C ASP A 108 18.71 11.47 -4.51
N ASP A 109 18.94 11.42 -3.18
CA ASP A 109 18.97 10.16 -2.45
C ASP A 109 17.60 9.52 -2.44
N ILE A 110 16.57 10.32 -2.12
CA ILE A 110 15.18 9.87 -2.08
C ILE A 110 14.79 9.22 -3.40
N TYR A 111 15.11 9.88 -4.51
CA TYR A 111 14.81 9.36 -5.85
C TYR A 111 15.35 7.93 -6.08
N TRP A 112 16.62 7.69 -5.77
CA TRP A 112 17.23 6.38 -6.00
C TRP A 112 16.83 5.32 -4.98
N LEU A 113 16.59 5.74 -3.74
CA LEU A 113 16.12 4.85 -2.68
C LEU A 113 14.66 4.41 -2.93
N ASP A 114 13.83 5.30 -3.48
CA ASP A 114 12.48 4.99 -3.92
C ASP A 114 12.47 3.98 -5.07
N ILE A 115 13.28 4.19 -6.11
CA ILE A 115 13.40 3.24 -7.22
C ILE A 115 13.78 1.85 -6.68
N LEU A 116 14.69 1.76 -5.70
CA LEU A 116 15.04 0.50 -5.05
C LEU A 116 13.82 -0.14 -4.35
N GLY A 117 13.02 0.65 -3.64
CA GLY A 117 11.78 0.19 -3.00
C GLY A 117 10.74 -0.27 -4.02
N ILE A 118 10.56 0.48 -5.11
CA ILE A 118 9.66 0.12 -6.22
C ILE A 118 10.05 -1.22 -6.84
N MET A 119 11.34 -1.48 -7.04
CA MET A 119 11.79 -2.80 -7.53
C MET A 119 11.36 -3.92 -6.58
N GLU A 120 11.45 -3.72 -5.27
CA GLU A 120 11.01 -4.73 -4.31
C GLU A 120 9.47 -4.88 -4.33
N TYR A 121 8.71 -3.79 -4.44
CA TYR A 121 7.26 -3.85 -4.61
C TYR A 121 6.86 -4.69 -5.80
N LEU A 122 7.44 -4.47 -6.95
CA LEU A 122 7.14 -5.20 -8.18
C LEU A 122 7.40 -6.70 -8.05
N THR A 123 8.46 -7.11 -7.36
CA THR A 123 8.74 -8.54 -7.10
C THR A 123 7.77 -9.18 -6.11
N SER A 124 7.06 -8.38 -5.33
CA SER A 124 6.07 -8.83 -4.35
C SER A 124 4.62 -8.65 -4.85
N GLY A 125 4.43 -8.24 -6.11
CA GLY A 125 3.10 -8.06 -6.71
C GLY A 125 2.37 -6.80 -6.25
N ILE A 126 3.06 -5.84 -5.63
CA ILE A 126 2.50 -4.55 -5.24
C ILE A 126 2.49 -3.64 -6.46
N THR A 127 1.32 -3.09 -6.81
CA THR A 127 1.10 -2.22 -7.97
C THR A 127 0.92 -0.76 -7.61
N SER A 128 0.73 -0.45 -6.32
CA SER A 128 0.69 0.93 -5.82
C SER A 128 1.03 0.98 -4.34
N ASN A 129 1.57 2.11 -3.89
CA ASN A 129 1.89 2.39 -2.50
C ASN A 129 1.23 3.68 -2.01
N PHE A 130 1.04 3.79 -0.68
CA PHE A 130 0.67 5.00 0.03
C PHE A 130 1.87 5.42 0.87
N ASP A 131 2.64 6.37 0.36
CA ASP A 131 3.96 6.72 0.85
C ASP A 131 3.95 7.99 1.69
N MET A 132 4.47 7.89 2.90
CA MET A 132 4.67 9.03 3.80
C MET A 132 6.17 9.26 3.96
N TYR A 133 6.77 10.15 3.18
CA TYR A 133 8.20 10.43 3.33
C TYR A 133 8.58 11.87 2.96
N PHE A 134 9.88 12.19 3.08
CA PHE A 134 10.44 13.49 2.72
C PHE A 134 10.40 13.71 1.20
N PHE A 135 10.33 14.97 0.78
CA PHE A 135 10.33 15.37 -0.63
C PHE A 135 9.28 14.65 -1.50
N PRO A 136 7.98 14.70 -1.15
CA PRO A 136 6.93 13.93 -1.86
C PRO A 136 6.91 14.13 -3.39
N PRO A 137 7.20 15.35 -3.94
CA PRO A 137 7.30 15.49 -5.40
C PRO A 137 8.45 14.69 -6.02
N LYS A 138 9.52 14.43 -5.27
CA LYS A 138 10.65 13.64 -5.77
C LYS A 138 10.35 12.14 -5.73
N ASN A 139 9.66 11.67 -4.69
CA ASN A 139 9.12 10.31 -4.60
C ASN A 139 8.15 10.03 -5.74
N ALA A 140 7.21 10.96 -5.96
CA ALA A 140 6.26 10.87 -7.07
C ALA A 140 6.96 10.83 -8.44
N GLN A 141 8.02 11.62 -8.63
CA GLN A 141 8.81 11.60 -9.86
C GLN A 141 9.50 10.24 -10.07
N ALA A 142 10.10 9.65 -9.04
CA ALA A 142 10.71 8.31 -9.12
C ALA A 142 9.69 7.25 -9.53
N SER A 143 8.50 7.31 -8.93
CA SER A 143 7.38 6.41 -9.26
C SER A 143 6.92 6.57 -10.72
N ILE A 144 6.73 7.81 -11.19
CA ILE A 144 6.31 8.12 -12.56
C ILE A 144 7.36 7.63 -13.57
N ASP A 145 8.64 7.89 -13.32
CA ASP A 145 9.74 7.48 -14.20
C ASP A 145 9.85 5.95 -14.32
N CYS A 146 9.54 5.22 -13.24
CA CYS A 146 9.42 3.76 -13.26
C CYS A 146 8.12 3.25 -13.91
N GLY A 147 7.11 4.10 -14.10
CA GLY A 147 5.76 3.71 -14.49
C GLY A 147 4.94 3.08 -13.35
N PHE A 148 5.35 3.28 -12.11
CA PHE A 148 4.70 2.78 -10.90
C PHE A 148 3.65 3.77 -10.41
N ARG A 149 2.58 3.28 -9.75
CA ARG A 149 1.53 4.12 -9.19
C ARG A 149 1.79 4.42 -7.72
N THR A 150 1.70 5.71 -7.34
CA THR A 150 1.91 6.15 -5.96
C THR A 150 0.83 7.12 -5.48
N VAL A 151 0.46 6.99 -4.22
CA VAL A 151 -0.26 8.00 -3.45
C VAL A 151 0.70 8.52 -2.40
N GLN A 152 0.96 9.82 -2.40
CA GLN A 152 1.84 10.46 -1.44
C GLN A 152 1.04 11.07 -0.29
N THR A 153 1.65 11.17 0.87
CA THR A 153 1.14 11.96 1.99
C THR A 153 2.30 12.65 2.72
N SER A 154 1.99 13.55 3.63
CA SER A 154 3.01 14.27 4.38
C SER A 154 3.34 13.59 5.70
N GLY A 155 4.62 13.58 6.05
CA GLY A 155 5.11 13.31 7.39
C GLY A 155 5.34 14.60 8.21
N LEU A 156 4.59 15.67 7.95
CA LEU A 156 4.71 16.95 8.67
C LEU A 156 4.74 16.75 10.18
N ASN A 157 5.74 17.35 10.83
CA ASN A 157 5.95 17.27 12.27
C ASN A 157 6.71 18.51 12.78
N ASN A 158 7.01 18.57 14.08
CA ASN A 158 7.71 19.70 14.70
C ASN A 158 9.19 19.83 14.32
N PHE A 159 9.78 18.82 13.70
CA PHE A 159 11.20 18.77 13.35
C PHE A 159 11.45 19.16 11.89
N GLY A 160 10.42 19.20 11.05
CA GLY A 160 10.56 19.57 9.64
C GLY A 160 9.22 19.77 8.93
N GLY A 161 9.27 20.66 7.92
CA GLY A 161 8.11 21.02 7.13
C GLY A 161 7.27 22.16 7.71
N SER A 162 6.29 22.58 6.94
CA SER A 162 5.30 23.60 7.31
C SER A 162 3.95 23.30 6.67
N VAL A 163 2.89 23.93 7.18
CA VAL A 163 1.56 23.85 6.58
C VAL A 163 1.56 24.40 5.15
N GLN A 164 2.36 25.42 4.88
CA GLN A 164 2.52 25.97 3.53
C GLN A 164 3.19 24.95 2.60
N GLU A 165 4.27 24.32 3.03
CA GLU A 165 4.96 23.29 2.24
C GLU A 165 4.05 22.07 1.99
N LEU A 166 3.27 21.66 2.98
CA LEU A 166 2.24 20.62 2.83
C LEU A 166 1.26 20.99 1.69
N GLU A 167 0.78 22.23 1.68
CA GLU A 167 -0.12 22.70 0.63
C GLU A 167 0.54 22.73 -0.76
N GLU A 168 1.77 23.21 -0.84
CA GLU A 168 2.55 23.25 -2.09
C GLU A 168 2.78 21.84 -2.64
N ASN A 169 3.13 20.88 -1.77
CA ASN A 169 3.30 19.48 -2.15
C ASN A 169 1.99 18.83 -2.59
N TYR A 170 0.87 19.09 -1.89
CA TYR A 170 -0.47 18.63 -2.27
C TYR A 170 -0.83 19.09 -3.68
N LEU A 171 -0.67 20.36 -3.98
CA LEU A 171 -0.99 20.92 -5.30
C LEU A 171 -0.06 20.37 -6.38
N LYS A 172 1.24 20.33 -6.10
CA LYS A 172 2.24 19.91 -7.07
C LYS A 172 2.10 18.44 -7.44
N VAL A 173 1.99 17.54 -6.48
CA VAL A 173 1.92 16.10 -6.76
C VAL A 173 0.61 15.74 -7.47
N ASN A 174 -0.51 16.35 -7.08
CA ASN A 174 -1.80 16.13 -7.76
C ASN A 174 -1.84 16.68 -9.21
N ASP A 175 -0.87 17.48 -9.64
CA ASP A 175 -0.71 17.96 -11.02
C ASP A 175 0.33 17.15 -11.82
N MET A 176 0.98 16.14 -11.25
CA MET A 176 2.06 15.37 -11.92
C MET A 176 1.56 14.27 -12.87
N GLY A 177 0.26 14.01 -12.93
CA GLY A 177 -0.36 13.05 -13.85
C GLY A 177 -1.01 11.85 -13.18
N GLU A 178 -1.49 10.89 -13.97
CA GLU A 178 -2.38 9.80 -13.52
C GLU A 178 -1.72 8.74 -12.61
N LEU A 179 -0.40 8.70 -12.55
CA LEU A 179 0.34 7.74 -11.72
C LEU A 179 0.65 8.26 -10.32
N ALA A 180 0.46 9.55 -10.06
CA ALA A 180 0.73 10.14 -8.76
C ALA A 180 -0.48 10.91 -8.24
N SER A 181 -0.73 10.82 -6.95
CA SER A 181 -1.70 11.65 -6.24
C SER A 181 -1.22 11.94 -4.82
N PHE A 182 -1.88 12.87 -4.16
CA PHE A 182 -1.54 13.27 -2.81
C PHE A 182 -2.80 13.36 -1.94
N ILE A 183 -2.76 12.75 -0.77
CA ILE A 183 -3.78 12.86 0.29
C ILE A 183 -3.16 13.60 1.47
N ILE A 184 -3.88 14.54 2.07
CA ILE A 184 -3.39 15.31 3.20
C ILE A 184 -3.11 14.38 4.39
N GLY A 185 -2.00 14.60 5.09
CA GLY A 185 -1.61 13.87 6.28
C GLY A 185 -0.55 14.60 7.08
N PHE A 186 -0.23 14.05 8.24
CA PHE A 186 0.87 14.45 9.10
C PHE A 186 1.41 13.25 9.84
N HIS A 187 2.60 13.35 10.44
CA HIS A 187 3.28 12.19 10.98
C HIS A 187 2.47 11.51 12.10
N ALA A 188 2.32 12.12 13.24
CA ALA A 188 1.61 11.59 14.41
C ALA A 188 1.28 12.70 15.41
N GLU A 189 0.34 12.46 16.32
CA GLU A 189 -0.03 13.42 17.38
C GLU A 189 1.18 13.82 18.25
N TYR A 190 1.97 12.84 18.70
CA TYR A 190 3.08 13.07 19.63
C TYR A 190 4.29 13.80 19.03
N THR A 191 4.36 13.91 17.71
CA THR A 191 5.43 14.64 17.01
C THR A 191 4.98 15.99 16.45
N THR A 192 3.69 16.35 16.60
CA THR A 192 3.11 17.49 15.89
C THR A 192 2.41 18.44 16.86
N SER A 193 2.76 19.71 16.83
CA SER A 193 2.14 20.72 17.70
C SER A 193 0.66 20.94 17.31
N ARG A 194 -0.12 21.43 18.28
CA ARG A 194 -1.52 21.77 18.03
C ARG A 194 -1.70 22.77 16.91
N GLU A 195 -0.83 23.77 16.82
CA GLU A 195 -0.86 24.78 15.75
C GLU A 195 -0.70 24.16 14.36
N LEU A 196 0.25 23.21 14.20
CA LEU A 196 0.43 22.49 12.94
C LEU A 196 -0.78 21.59 12.63
N MET A 197 -1.31 20.89 13.63
CA MET A 197 -2.51 20.05 13.49
C MET A 197 -3.73 20.88 13.06
N GLU A 198 -3.94 22.07 13.65
CA GLU A 198 -5.01 23.00 13.23
C GLU A 198 -4.80 23.50 11.80
N GLY A 199 -3.55 23.72 11.37
CA GLY A 199 -3.21 24.02 10.00
C GLY A 199 -3.55 22.89 9.02
N VAL A 200 -3.22 21.65 9.40
CA VAL A 200 -3.61 20.44 8.62
C VAL A 200 -5.14 20.34 8.51
N ALA A 201 -5.87 20.56 9.61
CA ALA A 201 -7.33 20.55 9.60
C ALA A 201 -7.90 21.62 8.65
N ALA A 202 -7.32 22.83 8.64
CA ALA A 202 -7.73 23.90 7.74
C ALA A 202 -7.49 23.53 6.27
N LEU A 203 -6.38 22.90 5.93
CA LEU A 203 -6.13 22.42 4.56
C LEU A 203 -7.07 21.29 4.16
N ALA A 204 -7.35 20.33 5.07
CA ALA A 204 -8.32 19.26 4.82
C ALA A 204 -9.71 19.84 4.51
N GLN A 205 -10.14 20.86 5.24
CA GLN A 205 -11.40 21.58 4.98
C GLN A 205 -11.35 22.32 3.63
N LYS A 206 -10.25 23.00 3.32
CA LYS A 206 -10.08 23.78 2.08
C LYS A 206 -10.19 22.90 0.83
N TYR A 207 -9.56 21.72 0.86
CA TYR A 207 -9.44 20.83 -0.30
C TYR A 207 -10.41 19.65 -0.26
N HIS A 208 -11.26 19.53 0.75
CA HIS A 208 -12.14 18.38 0.98
C HIS A 208 -11.37 17.04 0.96
N SER A 209 -10.17 17.06 1.52
CA SER A 209 -9.27 15.91 1.51
C SER A 209 -9.46 15.04 2.73
N PRO A 210 -9.40 13.70 2.58
CA PRO A 210 -9.19 12.80 3.71
C PRO A 210 -7.87 13.14 4.43
N VAL A 211 -7.73 12.70 5.71
CA VAL A 211 -6.49 12.87 6.49
C VAL A 211 -6.02 11.53 7.04
N PHE A 212 -4.72 11.25 6.88
CA PHE A 212 -4.07 10.06 7.44
C PHE A 212 -2.88 10.43 8.33
N LEU A 213 -2.65 9.60 9.36
CA LEU A 213 -1.55 9.76 10.34
C LEU A 213 -1.20 8.41 10.99
N HIS A 214 -0.02 8.29 11.61
CA HIS A 214 0.24 7.19 12.55
C HIS A 214 -0.67 7.41 13.76
N ASN A 215 -1.44 6.40 14.12
CA ASN A 215 -2.54 6.55 15.08
C ASN A 215 -2.59 5.39 16.07
N ALA A 216 -2.45 5.70 17.34
CA ALA A 216 -2.58 4.73 18.42
C ALA A 216 -1.68 3.49 18.23
N GLU A 217 -0.44 3.69 17.75
CA GLU A 217 0.50 2.61 17.50
C GLU A 217 0.97 1.97 18.80
N THR A 218 1.34 2.78 19.80
CA THR A 218 1.85 2.30 21.08
C THR A 218 0.96 2.71 22.25
N ALA A 219 0.97 1.90 23.31
CA ALA A 219 0.28 2.25 24.55
C ALA A 219 0.83 3.54 25.20
N LEU A 220 2.12 3.82 25.00
CA LEU A 220 2.75 5.05 25.49
C LEU A 220 2.19 6.29 24.77
N GLU A 221 2.10 6.27 23.45
CA GLU A 221 1.50 7.33 22.64
C GLU A 221 0.10 7.68 23.13
N VAL A 222 -0.77 6.66 23.25
CA VAL A 222 -2.16 6.86 23.72
C VAL A 222 -2.18 7.44 25.12
N LYS A 223 -1.35 6.92 26.05
CA LYS A 223 -1.26 7.44 27.42
C LYS A 223 -0.81 8.90 27.44
N GLU A 224 0.26 9.24 26.74
CA GLU A 224 0.80 10.60 26.72
C GLU A 224 -0.16 11.60 26.04
N CYS A 225 -0.87 11.20 24.98
CA CYS A 225 -1.92 12.02 24.37
C CYS A 225 -3.05 12.30 25.40
N LYS A 226 -3.46 11.28 26.14
CA LYS A 226 -4.47 11.45 27.21
C LYS A 226 -3.95 12.34 28.35
N ASP A 227 -2.69 12.24 28.71
CA ASP A 227 -2.07 13.11 29.74
C ASP A 227 -2.02 14.58 29.25
N ARG A 228 -1.80 14.84 27.93
CA ARG A 228 -1.77 16.19 27.34
C ARG A 228 -3.15 16.80 27.12
N TRP A 229 -4.09 16.01 26.56
CA TRP A 229 -5.34 16.50 26.00
C TRP A 229 -6.60 15.91 26.63
N GLY A 230 -6.48 14.90 27.50
CA GLY A 230 -7.63 14.19 28.09
C GLY A 230 -8.33 13.23 27.13
N MET A 231 -7.75 12.93 25.96
CA MET A 231 -8.33 12.11 24.90
C MET A 231 -7.28 11.35 24.12
N THR A 232 -7.69 10.33 23.35
CA THR A 232 -6.80 9.56 22.47
C THR A 232 -6.41 10.35 21.20
N PRO A 233 -5.36 9.94 20.46
CA PRO A 233 -5.01 10.56 19.18
C PRO A 233 -6.18 10.63 18.19
N THR A 234 -6.96 9.54 18.05
CA THR A 234 -8.16 9.50 17.22
C THR A 234 -9.19 10.55 17.61
N GLN A 235 -9.47 10.67 18.92
CA GLN A 235 -10.46 11.61 19.44
C GLN A 235 -10.03 13.06 19.23
N LEU A 236 -8.75 13.36 19.41
CA LEU A 236 -8.20 14.70 19.17
C LEU A 236 -8.29 15.06 17.68
N THR A 237 -7.93 14.14 16.80
CA THR A 237 -7.98 14.35 15.34
C THR A 237 -9.43 14.62 14.88
N ASP A 238 -10.42 13.90 15.44
CA ASP A 238 -11.85 14.15 15.16
C ASP A 238 -12.32 15.49 15.75
N GLU A 239 -11.89 15.84 16.98
CA GLU A 239 -12.22 17.13 17.62
C GLU A 239 -11.71 18.33 16.80
N LEU A 240 -10.51 18.22 16.23
CA LEU A 240 -9.95 19.24 15.33
C LEU A 240 -10.61 19.29 13.96
N GLY A 241 -11.57 18.39 13.67
CA GLY A 241 -12.33 18.37 12.42
C GLY A 241 -11.58 17.80 11.21
N MET A 242 -10.45 17.13 11.41
CA MET A 242 -9.66 16.56 10.32
C MET A 242 -10.38 15.45 9.56
N TYR A 243 -11.24 14.69 10.25
CA TYR A 243 -11.99 13.57 9.65
C TYR A 243 -13.33 13.98 8.98
N ALA A 244 -13.53 15.26 8.70
CA ALA A 244 -14.75 15.73 8.06
C ALA A 244 -14.97 15.13 6.66
N TYR A 245 -13.91 14.81 5.95
CA TYR A 245 -13.92 14.24 4.60
C TYR A 245 -13.36 12.81 4.56
N GLY A 246 -13.38 12.09 5.68
CA GLY A 246 -12.83 10.75 5.78
C GLY A 246 -11.33 10.74 6.12
N GLY A 247 -10.67 9.64 5.80
CA GLY A 247 -9.27 9.40 6.11
C GLY A 247 -9.08 8.14 6.93
N GLY A 248 -8.09 8.13 7.80
CA GLY A 248 -7.82 6.95 8.62
C GLY A 248 -6.58 7.07 9.49
N GLY A 249 -6.17 5.93 10.02
CA GLY A 249 -4.98 5.80 10.84
C GLY A 249 -4.14 4.60 10.44
N TYR A 250 -2.83 4.79 10.48
CA TYR A 250 -1.88 3.69 10.35
C TYR A 250 -1.66 3.03 11.71
N HIS A 251 -1.38 1.73 11.73
CA HIS A 251 -1.19 0.85 12.89
C HIS A 251 -2.47 0.54 13.66
N CYS A 252 -3.11 1.52 14.30
CA CYS A 252 -4.37 1.39 15.05
C CYS A 252 -4.36 0.21 16.05
N VAL A 253 -3.27 0.04 16.81
CA VAL A 253 -3.05 -1.08 17.73
C VAL A 253 -3.80 -0.91 19.05
N HIS A 254 -3.70 0.31 19.64
CA HIS A 254 -4.20 0.62 20.99
C HIS A 254 -5.45 1.49 20.95
N MET A 255 -6.47 1.04 20.20
CA MET A 255 -7.76 1.72 20.07
C MET A 255 -8.65 1.52 21.28
N GLU A 256 -9.33 2.60 21.72
CA GLU A 256 -10.36 2.57 22.75
C GLU A 256 -11.78 2.54 22.14
N GLU A 257 -12.82 2.27 22.96
CA GLU A 257 -14.22 2.14 22.51
C GLU A 257 -14.68 3.33 21.66
N LYS A 258 -14.38 4.53 22.12
CA LYS A 258 -14.77 5.77 21.46
C LYS A 258 -14.07 5.98 20.11
N ASP A 259 -12.87 5.41 19.95
CA ASP A 259 -12.14 5.48 18.68
C ASP A 259 -12.83 4.64 17.61
N PHE A 260 -13.32 3.44 17.95
CA PHE A 260 -14.12 2.62 17.05
C PHE A 260 -15.44 3.31 16.65
N GLU A 261 -16.09 3.99 17.60
CA GLU A 261 -17.29 4.80 17.30
C GLU A 261 -17.00 5.90 16.27
N ILE A 262 -15.87 6.59 16.42
CA ILE A 262 -15.43 7.65 15.50
C ILE A 262 -15.14 7.04 14.12
N PHE A 263 -14.39 5.94 14.05
CA PHE A 263 -14.08 5.27 12.78
C PHE A 263 -15.34 4.87 12.02
N ARG A 264 -16.31 4.25 12.68
CA ARG A 264 -17.61 3.92 12.08
C ARG A 264 -18.37 5.15 11.61
N LYS A 265 -18.50 6.17 12.50
CA LYS A 265 -19.29 7.37 12.21
C LYS A 265 -18.72 8.18 11.05
N ARG A 266 -17.39 8.24 10.94
CA ARG A 266 -16.68 9.02 9.91
C ARG A 266 -16.37 8.21 8.66
N GLY A 267 -16.59 6.90 8.66
CA GLY A 267 -16.22 6.00 7.56
C GLY A 267 -14.71 5.95 7.34
N LEU A 268 -13.94 5.88 8.44
CA LEU A 268 -12.48 5.86 8.38
C LEU A 268 -11.95 4.46 8.06
N THR A 269 -10.75 4.43 7.49
CA THR A 269 -10.00 3.20 7.24
C THR A 269 -8.89 3.02 8.26
N ALA A 270 -8.81 1.85 8.89
CA ALA A 270 -7.62 1.44 9.62
C ALA A 270 -6.63 0.76 8.67
N VAL A 271 -5.33 1.03 8.82
CA VAL A 271 -4.28 0.35 8.06
C VAL A 271 -3.39 -0.42 9.04
N THR A 272 -3.41 -1.75 8.96
CA THR A 272 -2.55 -2.57 9.81
C THR A 272 -1.19 -2.82 9.16
N ASN A 273 -0.13 -2.74 9.97
CA ASN A 273 1.27 -2.96 9.56
C ASN A 273 1.89 -4.07 10.43
N PRO A 274 1.43 -5.33 10.27
CA PRO A 274 1.67 -6.36 11.28
C PRO A 274 3.14 -6.70 11.51
N ALA A 275 3.98 -6.72 10.47
CA ALA A 275 5.40 -7.03 10.67
C ALA A 275 6.15 -5.92 11.42
N SER A 276 5.86 -4.65 11.11
CA SER A 276 6.42 -3.50 11.82
C SER A 276 5.93 -3.48 13.27
N ASN A 277 4.64 -3.64 13.52
CA ASN A 277 4.05 -3.69 14.85
C ASN A 277 4.70 -4.77 15.74
N LEU A 278 5.01 -5.93 15.14
CA LEU A 278 5.71 -7.01 15.84
C LEU A 278 7.16 -6.68 16.14
N LYS A 279 7.89 -6.21 15.12
CA LYS A 279 9.32 -5.95 15.24
C LYS A 279 9.61 -4.84 16.26
N LEU A 280 8.78 -3.79 16.28
CA LEU A 280 8.88 -2.68 17.23
C LEU A 280 8.19 -2.97 18.57
N ALA A 281 7.60 -4.16 18.74
CA ALA A 281 6.84 -4.58 19.90
C ALA A 281 5.68 -3.62 20.25
N SER A 282 5.10 -2.94 19.23
CA SER A 282 3.95 -2.06 19.39
C SER A 282 2.69 -2.82 19.81
N GLY A 283 2.54 -4.07 19.36
CA GLY A 283 1.43 -4.95 19.71
C GLY A 283 0.75 -5.59 18.50
N ILE A 284 -0.43 -6.17 18.73
CA ILE A 284 -1.26 -6.78 17.67
C ILE A 284 -2.51 -5.93 17.49
N ALA A 285 -2.75 -5.41 16.28
CA ALA A 285 -3.94 -4.62 15.98
C ALA A 285 -5.23 -5.46 16.13
N PRO A 286 -6.37 -4.87 16.55
CA PRO A 286 -7.64 -5.57 16.77
C PRO A 286 -8.40 -5.82 15.46
N VAL A 287 -7.75 -6.51 14.50
CA VAL A 287 -8.21 -6.76 13.14
C VAL A 287 -9.63 -7.32 13.09
N LYS A 288 -9.89 -8.36 13.92
CA LYS A 288 -11.23 -8.96 13.98
C LYS A 288 -12.28 -7.93 14.38
N ARG A 289 -12.00 -7.10 15.36
CA ARG A 289 -12.95 -6.09 15.85
C ARG A 289 -13.27 -5.06 14.77
N PHE A 290 -12.28 -4.59 14.00
CA PHE A 290 -12.54 -3.70 12.86
C PHE A 290 -13.52 -4.33 11.87
N LEU A 291 -13.31 -5.60 11.51
CA LEU A 291 -14.19 -6.34 10.61
C LEU A 291 -15.60 -6.53 11.18
N ASP A 292 -15.70 -6.94 12.44
CA ASP A 292 -17.00 -7.17 13.11
C ASP A 292 -17.84 -5.89 13.18
N GLU A 293 -17.19 -4.75 13.32
CA GLU A 293 -17.83 -3.44 13.39
C GLU A 293 -18.04 -2.79 11.99
N GLY A 294 -17.65 -3.47 10.91
CA GLY A 294 -17.78 -2.97 9.53
C GLY A 294 -16.88 -1.77 9.23
N ILE A 295 -15.77 -1.63 9.97
CA ILE A 295 -14.76 -0.61 9.72
C ILE A 295 -13.83 -1.09 8.59
N ALA A 296 -13.62 -0.24 7.59
CA ALA A 296 -12.71 -0.49 6.49
C ALA A 296 -11.28 -0.77 7.01
N LEU A 297 -10.64 -1.80 6.46
CA LEU A 297 -9.32 -2.23 6.92
C LEU A 297 -8.41 -2.59 5.74
N ALA A 298 -7.28 -1.92 5.63
CA ALA A 298 -6.25 -2.17 4.62
C ALA A 298 -4.94 -2.67 5.27
N ILE A 299 -4.01 -3.11 4.44
CA ILE A 299 -2.70 -3.62 4.87
C ILE A 299 -1.60 -2.74 4.29
N GLY A 300 -0.65 -2.36 5.14
CA GLY A 300 0.58 -1.70 4.75
C GLY A 300 1.82 -2.47 5.21
N THR A 301 2.93 -2.27 4.54
CA THR A 301 4.22 -2.85 4.96
C THR A 301 4.91 -2.02 6.02
N ASP A 302 4.55 -0.74 6.15
CA ASP A 302 5.40 0.26 6.79
C ASP A 302 6.77 0.40 6.08
N GLY A 303 7.70 1.12 6.66
CA GLY A 303 9.02 1.34 6.06
C GLY A 303 9.96 0.14 6.16
N PRO A 304 10.90 -0.02 5.21
CA PRO A 304 11.91 -1.09 5.28
C PRO A 304 12.93 -0.92 6.42
N ALA A 305 12.86 0.17 7.17
CA ALA A 305 13.62 0.34 8.41
C ALA A 305 12.96 -0.41 9.58
N SER A 306 11.64 -0.35 9.71
CA SER A 306 10.88 -1.00 10.79
C SER A 306 10.48 -2.44 10.46
N ASN A 307 10.23 -2.74 9.18
CA ASN A 307 9.80 -4.06 8.70
C ASN A 307 10.93 -4.91 8.09
N ASN A 308 11.90 -4.30 7.44
CA ASN A 308 12.95 -4.86 6.59
C ASN A 308 12.48 -5.41 5.23
N CYS A 309 11.21 -5.84 5.08
CA CYS A 309 10.68 -6.42 3.84
C CYS A 309 9.49 -5.59 3.31
N LEU A 310 9.50 -5.30 2.03
CA LEU A 310 8.36 -4.74 1.32
C LEU A 310 7.61 -5.89 0.62
N ASP A 311 6.98 -6.77 1.41
CA ASP A 311 6.44 -8.06 0.97
C ASP A 311 5.00 -8.28 1.47
N MET A 312 4.03 -8.11 0.57
CA MET A 312 2.61 -8.24 0.91
C MET A 312 2.20 -9.66 1.31
N PHE A 313 2.86 -10.70 0.80
CA PHE A 313 2.56 -12.08 1.23
C PHE A 313 2.85 -12.28 2.73
N ARG A 314 3.97 -11.72 3.19
CA ARG A 314 4.33 -11.74 4.61
C ARG A 314 3.31 -10.98 5.45
N GLU A 315 2.91 -9.79 5.02
CA GLU A 315 1.91 -8.98 5.73
C GLU A 315 0.55 -9.68 5.78
N MET A 316 0.09 -10.26 4.68
CA MET A 316 -1.17 -11.01 4.64
C MET A 316 -1.16 -12.19 5.61
N PHE A 317 -0.08 -13.00 5.61
CA PHE A 317 0.04 -14.11 6.55
C PHE A 317 0.00 -13.64 8.00
N LEU A 318 0.78 -12.62 8.34
CA LEU A 318 0.83 -12.06 9.70
C LEU A 318 -0.52 -11.45 10.12
N THR A 319 -1.22 -10.76 9.25
CA THR A 319 -2.54 -10.19 9.54
C THR A 319 -3.51 -11.25 10.05
N THR A 320 -3.66 -12.36 9.33
CA THR A 320 -4.58 -13.43 9.76
C THR A 320 -4.04 -14.22 10.95
N ALA A 321 -2.75 -14.59 10.94
CA ALA A 321 -2.17 -15.46 11.97
C ALA A 321 -2.17 -14.78 13.35
N LEU A 322 -1.81 -13.50 13.42
CA LEU A 322 -1.78 -12.75 14.67
C LEU A 322 -3.19 -12.46 15.20
N ALA A 323 -4.15 -12.16 14.31
CA ALA A 323 -5.54 -12.01 14.72
C ALA A 323 -6.07 -13.29 15.38
N LYS A 324 -5.79 -14.48 14.79
CA LYS A 324 -6.18 -15.77 15.37
C LYS A 324 -5.58 -16.02 16.77
N VAL A 325 -4.32 -15.64 16.95
CA VAL A 325 -3.65 -15.76 18.28
C VAL A 325 -4.26 -14.76 19.27
N ARG A 326 -4.47 -13.50 18.86
CA ARG A 326 -5.08 -12.47 19.72
C ARG A 326 -6.46 -12.87 20.22
N GLU A 327 -7.31 -13.37 19.31
CA GLU A 327 -8.70 -13.75 19.61
C GLU A 327 -8.85 -15.16 20.20
N ASN A 328 -7.77 -15.95 20.20
CA ASN A 328 -7.81 -17.38 20.54
C ASN A 328 -8.87 -18.14 19.70
N ASP A 329 -9.02 -17.77 18.42
CA ASP A 329 -9.98 -18.33 17.48
C ASP A 329 -9.32 -18.56 16.11
N ALA A 330 -9.10 -19.83 15.76
CA ALA A 330 -8.49 -20.20 14.47
C ALA A 330 -9.41 -19.94 13.26
N ALA A 331 -10.70 -19.65 13.47
CA ALA A 331 -11.65 -19.37 12.39
C ALA A 331 -11.78 -17.89 12.06
N CYS A 332 -11.30 -16.98 12.92
CA CYS A 332 -11.40 -15.54 12.67
C CYS A 332 -10.48 -15.09 11.52
N VAL A 333 -10.80 -13.98 10.89
CA VAL A 333 -10.03 -13.32 9.82
C VAL A 333 -9.59 -14.32 8.73
N PRO A 334 -10.52 -14.83 7.92
CA PRO A 334 -10.21 -15.81 6.87
C PRO A 334 -9.38 -15.20 5.74
N ALA A 335 -8.76 -16.06 4.92
CA ALA A 335 -7.86 -15.65 3.83
C ALA A 335 -8.53 -14.71 2.82
N GLU A 336 -9.79 -14.93 2.54
CA GLU A 336 -10.59 -14.13 1.61
C GLU A 336 -10.69 -12.66 2.06
N GLU A 337 -10.91 -12.41 3.35
CA GLU A 337 -10.93 -11.05 3.93
C GLU A 337 -9.55 -10.40 3.83
N VAL A 338 -8.48 -11.15 4.05
CA VAL A 338 -7.10 -10.65 3.97
C VAL A 338 -6.72 -10.27 2.53
N LEU A 339 -7.14 -11.07 1.54
CA LEU A 339 -6.96 -10.72 0.12
C LEU A 339 -7.72 -9.45 -0.25
N TYR A 340 -8.92 -9.28 0.30
CA TYR A 340 -9.71 -8.06 0.09
C TYR A 340 -9.02 -6.82 0.67
N MET A 341 -8.48 -6.93 1.90
CA MET A 341 -7.69 -5.86 2.51
C MET A 341 -6.45 -5.47 1.69
N ALA A 342 -5.75 -6.47 1.15
CA ALA A 342 -4.51 -6.29 0.38
C ALA A 342 -4.74 -5.81 -1.06
N THR A 343 -5.98 -5.81 -1.56
CA THR A 343 -6.35 -5.46 -2.93
C THR A 343 -7.39 -4.34 -2.97
N THR A 344 -8.67 -4.69 -2.96
CA THR A 344 -9.79 -3.77 -3.17
C THR A 344 -9.88 -2.72 -2.07
N GLU A 345 -9.81 -3.12 -0.80
CA GLU A 345 -9.91 -2.15 0.30
C GLU A 345 -8.65 -1.26 0.40
N GLY A 346 -7.48 -1.84 0.14
CA GLY A 346 -6.25 -1.05 0.01
C GLY A 346 -6.35 0.02 -1.08
N ALA A 347 -6.91 -0.32 -2.24
CA ALA A 347 -7.14 0.67 -3.31
C ALA A 347 -8.14 1.76 -2.90
N ARG A 348 -9.25 1.39 -2.25
CA ARG A 348 -10.26 2.34 -1.76
C ARG A 348 -9.69 3.30 -0.72
N CYS A 349 -8.91 2.77 0.22
CA CYS A 349 -8.16 3.56 1.22
C CYS A 349 -7.31 4.65 0.56
N MET A 350 -6.69 4.33 -0.55
CA MET A 350 -5.80 5.18 -1.31
C MET A 350 -6.51 6.08 -2.34
N GLY A 351 -7.84 6.04 -2.44
CA GLY A 351 -8.61 6.77 -3.44
C GLY A 351 -8.47 6.23 -4.88
N LEU A 352 -7.98 5.00 -5.04
CA LEU A 352 -7.67 4.36 -6.33
C LEU A 352 -8.81 3.46 -6.82
N SER A 353 -10.03 3.99 -6.87
CA SER A 353 -11.22 3.21 -7.25
C SER A 353 -11.23 2.74 -8.71
N ASP A 354 -10.38 3.27 -9.58
CA ASP A 354 -10.27 2.89 -10.98
C ASP A 354 -9.34 1.70 -11.24
N CYS A 355 -8.62 1.22 -10.20
CA CYS A 355 -7.76 0.03 -10.26
C CYS A 355 -7.91 -0.90 -9.04
N ASP A 356 -9.06 -0.88 -8.40
CA ASP A 356 -9.37 -1.66 -7.17
C ASP A 356 -9.62 -3.15 -7.43
N ARG A 357 -9.99 -3.51 -8.66
CA ARG A 357 -10.37 -4.87 -9.06
C ARG A 357 -10.18 -5.08 -10.56
N LEU A 358 -10.28 -6.34 -11.03
CA LEU A 358 -10.33 -6.62 -12.47
C LEU A 358 -11.77 -6.53 -12.95
N ALA A 359 -12.08 -5.49 -13.73
CA ALA A 359 -13.36 -5.32 -14.42
C ALA A 359 -13.15 -4.53 -15.71
N VAL A 360 -14.03 -4.75 -16.68
CA VAL A 360 -14.02 -3.99 -17.93
C VAL A 360 -14.17 -2.50 -17.62
N GLY A 361 -13.31 -1.67 -18.23
CA GLY A 361 -13.24 -0.22 -17.97
C GLY A 361 -12.29 0.19 -16.85
N LYS A 362 -11.81 -0.72 -16.00
CA LYS A 362 -10.81 -0.44 -14.97
C LYS A 362 -9.40 -0.38 -15.56
N LYS A 363 -8.51 0.33 -14.88
CA LYS A 363 -7.08 0.35 -15.20
C LYS A 363 -6.47 -1.04 -15.00
N ALA A 364 -5.55 -1.41 -15.87
CA ALA A 364 -4.86 -2.69 -15.82
C ALA A 364 -3.67 -2.63 -14.84
N ASP A 365 -4.00 -2.66 -13.54
CA ASP A 365 -3.06 -2.85 -12.43
C ASP A 365 -3.27 -4.27 -11.90
N LEU A 366 -2.51 -5.23 -12.41
CA LEU A 366 -2.72 -6.65 -12.14
C LEU A 366 -1.41 -7.43 -11.99
N ILE A 367 -1.52 -8.61 -11.38
CA ILE A 367 -0.41 -9.55 -11.23
C ILE A 367 -0.75 -10.92 -11.78
N MET A 368 0.27 -11.65 -12.18
CA MET A 368 0.17 -13.07 -12.51
C MET A 368 0.90 -13.88 -11.45
N ILE A 369 0.18 -14.78 -10.79
CA ILE A 369 0.70 -15.70 -9.77
C ILE A 369 0.96 -17.05 -10.41
N ASP A 370 2.21 -17.51 -10.34
CA ASP A 370 2.63 -18.85 -10.77
C ASP A 370 2.09 -19.90 -9.78
N LEU A 371 1.10 -20.66 -10.23
CA LEU A 371 0.50 -21.75 -9.49
C LEU A 371 1.29 -23.06 -9.62
N CYS A 372 2.19 -23.16 -10.59
CA CYS A 372 2.98 -24.37 -10.88
C CYS A 372 4.23 -24.48 -9.99
N GLN A 373 4.13 -23.99 -8.74
CA GLN A 373 5.20 -24.05 -7.72
C GLN A 373 4.82 -25.02 -6.60
N PRO A 374 5.77 -25.72 -5.97
CA PRO A 374 5.48 -26.71 -4.93
C PRO A 374 4.62 -26.18 -3.77
N ASN A 375 4.81 -24.92 -3.36
CA ASN A 375 4.06 -24.28 -2.28
C ASN A 375 2.61 -23.91 -2.67
N MET A 376 2.28 -23.90 -3.97
CA MET A 376 0.93 -23.64 -4.47
C MET A 376 0.16 -24.93 -4.80
N GLN A 377 0.80 -26.10 -4.64
CA GLN A 377 0.21 -27.41 -4.94
C GLN A 377 -0.05 -28.21 -3.64
N PRO A 378 -1.12 -29.03 -3.61
CA PRO A 378 -2.20 -29.15 -4.58
C PRO A 378 -3.18 -27.96 -4.54
N GLU A 379 -3.91 -27.74 -5.63
CA GLU A 379 -4.84 -26.60 -5.78
C GLU A 379 -6.19 -26.84 -5.04
N ASN A 380 -6.16 -27.20 -3.75
CA ASN A 380 -7.39 -27.41 -2.98
C ASN A 380 -8.19 -26.09 -2.80
N ASN A 381 -7.48 -24.98 -2.57
CA ASN A 381 -8.06 -23.63 -2.47
C ASN A 381 -6.98 -22.60 -2.79
N ILE A 382 -7.04 -22.02 -3.99
CA ILE A 382 -6.03 -21.08 -4.48
C ILE A 382 -5.96 -19.81 -3.61
N LEU A 383 -7.09 -19.26 -3.15
CA LEU A 383 -7.09 -18.06 -2.31
C LEU A 383 -6.36 -18.30 -0.99
N LYS A 384 -6.62 -19.46 -0.36
CA LYS A 384 -5.92 -19.84 0.87
C LYS A 384 -4.44 -20.13 0.62
N ASN A 385 -4.10 -20.76 -0.51
CA ASN A 385 -2.71 -20.96 -0.88
C ASN A 385 -1.96 -19.64 -1.01
N ILE A 386 -2.55 -18.61 -1.64
CA ILE A 386 -1.93 -17.29 -1.76
C ILE A 386 -1.58 -16.71 -0.39
N VAL A 387 -2.52 -16.76 0.57
CA VAL A 387 -2.34 -16.12 1.89
C VAL A 387 -1.47 -16.95 2.83
N TYR A 388 -1.63 -18.27 2.84
CA TYR A 388 -0.97 -19.13 3.84
C TYR A 388 0.33 -19.77 3.34
N SER A 389 0.45 -20.02 2.04
CA SER A 389 1.58 -20.73 1.45
C SER A 389 2.33 -19.91 0.41
N GLY A 390 1.70 -18.87 -0.13
CA GLY A 390 2.27 -18.01 -1.16
C GLY A 390 3.46 -17.20 -0.66
N SER A 391 4.30 -16.80 -1.59
CA SER A 391 5.44 -15.93 -1.36
C SER A 391 5.72 -15.09 -2.60
N LYS A 392 6.58 -14.06 -2.50
CA LYS A 392 6.97 -13.26 -3.65
C LYS A 392 7.59 -14.07 -4.80
N GLN A 393 8.07 -15.28 -4.56
CA GLN A 393 8.58 -16.18 -5.61
C GLN A 393 7.48 -16.64 -6.58
N ASN A 394 6.21 -16.58 -6.14
CA ASN A 394 5.07 -16.92 -6.97
C ASN A 394 4.64 -15.78 -7.91
N VAL A 395 5.18 -14.57 -7.77
CA VAL A 395 4.85 -13.45 -8.67
C VAL A 395 5.60 -13.63 -9.99
N ALA A 396 4.89 -14.09 -11.01
CA ALA A 396 5.44 -14.25 -12.36
C ALA A 396 5.47 -12.93 -13.13
N MET A 397 4.50 -12.02 -12.87
CA MET A 397 4.40 -10.75 -13.58
C MET A 397 3.69 -9.70 -12.71
N THR A 398 4.12 -8.45 -12.82
CA THR A 398 3.44 -7.27 -12.24
C THR A 398 3.25 -6.22 -13.33
N MET A 399 1.98 -5.86 -13.56
CA MET A 399 1.54 -4.85 -14.52
C MET A 399 0.95 -3.65 -13.77
N VAL A 400 1.35 -2.45 -14.15
CA VAL A 400 0.80 -1.18 -13.65
C VAL A 400 0.39 -0.32 -14.84
N ASN A 401 -0.82 0.20 -14.80
CA ASN A 401 -1.36 1.08 -15.85
C ASN A 401 -1.18 0.49 -17.28
N GLY A 402 -1.38 -0.82 -17.43
CA GLY A 402 -1.25 -1.52 -18.71
C GLY A 402 0.18 -1.77 -19.19
N ARG A 403 1.21 -1.46 -18.38
CA ARG A 403 2.62 -1.78 -18.66
C ARG A 403 3.09 -2.90 -17.75
N ILE A 404 3.72 -3.91 -18.32
CA ILE A 404 4.40 -4.95 -17.56
C ILE A 404 5.74 -4.37 -17.09
N LEU A 405 5.83 -4.09 -15.79
CA LEU A 405 7.02 -3.51 -15.16
C LEU A 405 7.98 -4.57 -14.61
N TYR A 406 7.47 -5.76 -14.33
CA TYR A 406 8.25 -6.91 -13.87
C TYR A 406 7.70 -8.19 -14.45
N GLU A 407 8.58 -9.04 -14.95
CA GLU A 407 8.23 -10.36 -15.45
C GLU A 407 9.39 -11.34 -15.25
N ARG A 408 9.16 -12.41 -14.46
CA ARG A 408 10.10 -13.54 -14.25
C ARG A 408 11.55 -13.10 -13.99
N GLY A 409 11.77 -12.12 -13.12
CA GLY A 409 13.10 -11.63 -12.75
C GLY A 409 13.62 -10.47 -13.59
N VAL A 410 12.88 -10.04 -14.62
CA VAL A 410 13.27 -8.92 -15.48
C VAL A 410 12.43 -7.69 -15.14
N PHE A 411 13.07 -6.54 -14.95
CA PHE A 411 12.43 -5.24 -14.73
C PHE A 411 12.39 -4.43 -16.03
N ASP A 412 11.23 -3.86 -16.35
CA ASP A 412 11.04 -2.88 -17.44
C ASP A 412 10.59 -1.53 -16.85
N ILE A 413 11.45 -0.91 -16.06
CA ILE A 413 11.21 0.33 -15.34
C ILE A 413 12.10 1.49 -15.84
N GLY A 414 12.85 1.29 -16.92
CA GLY A 414 13.75 2.32 -17.48
C GLY A 414 15.12 2.41 -16.81
N PHE A 415 15.42 1.60 -15.78
CA PHE A 415 16.68 1.64 -15.03
C PHE A 415 17.33 0.27 -14.97
N ASP A 416 18.68 0.24 -15.06
CA ASP A 416 19.45 -0.98 -14.78
C ASP A 416 19.47 -1.24 -13.26
N PRO A 417 19.05 -2.43 -12.79
CA PRO A 417 19.08 -2.80 -11.38
C PRO A 417 20.43 -2.60 -10.72
N LYS A 418 21.53 -2.86 -11.43
CA LYS A 418 22.89 -2.68 -10.89
C LYS A 418 23.24 -1.21 -10.65
N GLU A 419 22.74 -0.32 -11.50
CA GLU A 419 22.88 1.12 -11.31
C GLU A 419 22.11 1.57 -10.05
N VAL A 420 20.86 1.16 -9.90
CA VAL A 420 20.03 1.47 -8.73
C VAL A 420 20.73 0.99 -7.44
N TYR A 421 21.22 -0.25 -7.42
CA TYR A 421 21.97 -0.77 -6.26
C TYR A 421 23.25 0.03 -5.98
N ALA A 422 23.97 0.45 -7.00
CA ALA A 422 25.18 1.24 -6.84
C ALA A 422 24.90 2.63 -6.25
N LYS A 423 23.79 3.29 -6.70
CA LYS A 423 23.32 4.59 -6.21
C LYS A 423 22.86 4.49 -4.75
N ALA A 424 21.99 3.54 -4.41
CA ALA A 424 21.52 3.33 -3.05
C ALA A 424 22.68 3.04 -2.07
N ASN A 425 23.65 2.20 -2.46
CA ASN A 425 24.84 1.95 -1.66
C ASN A 425 25.78 3.17 -1.55
N ALA A 426 25.75 4.09 -2.53
CA ALA A 426 26.52 5.33 -2.45
C ALA A 426 25.97 6.27 -1.36
N VAL A 427 24.65 6.33 -1.19
CA VAL A 427 24.01 7.08 -0.09
C VAL A 427 24.57 6.62 1.25
N ILE A 428 24.56 5.31 1.52
CA ILE A 428 25.05 4.74 2.78
C ILE A 428 26.55 5.01 2.99
N ARG A 429 27.35 4.94 1.92
CA ARG A 429 28.81 5.26 2.01
C ARG A 429 29.07 6.70 2.38
N ARG A 430 28.23 7.65 1.91
CA ARG A 430 28.34 9.06 2.24
C ARG A 430 27.99 9.34 3.70
N MET A 431 27.07 8.58 4.28
CA MET A 431 26.58 8.72 5.66
C MET A 431 27.48 8.06 6.71
N LYS A 432 28.52 7.34 6.30
CA LYS A 432 29.54 6.75 7.21
C LYS A 432 30.59 7.76 7.56
#